data_10325cf91471c009f40e9f5e555d9ac9
#
_entry.id   10325cf91471c009f40e9f5e555d9ac9
#
_cell.length_a   1.000
_cell.length_b   1.000
_cell.length_c   1.000
_cell.angle_alpha   90.00
_cell.angle_beta   90.00
_cell.angle_gamma   90.00
#
_symmetry.space_group_name_H-M   'P 1'
#
loop_
_entity.id
_entity.type
_entity.pdbx_description
1 polymer ?
#
loop_
_entity_poly.entity_id
_entity_poly.type
_entity_poly.pdbx_seq_one_letter_code
_entity_poly.pdbx_strand_id
1 'polypeptide(L)' 'MRPAYRGQGIAGQMMQRILSDARAIGYAAMQLDTEPFLRSALKMYRGLGFYDIPRYTDSPLDTTIFLRLEL' A
#
# COMPACT_ATOMS: atom_id res chain seq x y z
N MET A 1 -18.62 -15.32 -1.86
CA MET A 1 -17.64 -14.26 -2.19
C MET A 1 -17.92 -13.69 -3.55
N ARG A 2 -18.07 -12.40 -3.62
CA ARG A 2 -18.33 -11.79 -4.90
C ARG A 2 -17.05 -11.66 -5.71
N PRO A 3 -17.19 -11.69 -7.05
CA PRO A 3 -16.00 -11.59 -7.90
C PRO A 3 -15.11 -10.37 -7.62
N ALA A 4 -15.74 -9.25 -7.24
CA ALA A 4 -14.99 -8.03 -6.98
C ALA A 4 -14.01 -8.18 -5.82
N TYR A 5 -14.24 -9.14 -4.96
CA TYR A 5 -13.37 -9.34 -3.81
C TYR A 5 -12.20 -10.27 -4.08
N ARG A 6 -12.27 -11.04 -5.13
CA ARG A 6 -11.28 -12.10 -5.28
C ARG A 6 -9.86 -11.59 -5.25
N GLY A 7 -9.58 -10.59 -6.07
CA GLY A 7 -8.25 -10.01 -6.07
C GLY A 7 -8.02 -9.11 -4.88
N GLN A 8 -8.94 -8.18 -4.64
CA GLN A 8 -8.77 -7.18 -3.60
C GLN A 8 -8.87 -7.77 -2.21
N GLY A 9 -9.75 -8.76 -2.02
CA GLY A 9 -9.90 -9.38 -0.71
C GLY A 9 -8.65 -10.13 -0.30
N ILE A 10 -8.07 -10.90 -1.23
CA ILE A 10 -6.86 -11.65 -0.94
C ILE A 10 -5.68 -10.71 -0.72
N ALA A 11 -5.51 -9.74 -1.60
CA ALA A 11 -4.42 -8.77 -1.49
C ALA A 11 -4.56 -7.95 -0.20
N GLY A 12 -5.77 -7.56 0.13
CA GLY A 12 -6.02 -6.80 1.35
C GLY A 12 -5.70 -7.60 2.60
N GLN A 13 -6.06 -8.89 2.60
CA GLN A 13 -5.75 -9.77 3.72
C GLN A 13 -4.25 -9.96 3.87
N MET A 14 -3.55 -10.16 2.78
CA MET A 14 -2.10 -10.28 2.81
C MET A 14 -1.45 -9.01 3.33
N MET A 15 -1.92 -7.86 2.88
CA MET A 15 -1.38 -6.58 3.32
C MET A 15 -1.65 -6.37 4.81
N GLN A 16 -2.84 -6.70 5.28
CA GLN A 16 -3.16 -6.58 6.70
C GLN A 16 -2.26 -7.47 7.54
N ARG A 17 -1.95 -8.67 7.06
CA ARG A 17 -1.04 -9.56 7.76
C ARG A 17 0.36 -8.96 7.82
N ILE A 18 0.82 -8.39 6.70
CA ILE A 18 2.12 -7.74 6.65
C ILE A 18 2.17 -6.56 7.64
N LEU A 19 1.13 -5.76 7.67
CA LEU A 19 1.05 -4.62 8.58
C LEU A 19 1.02 -5.07 10.03
N SER A 20 0.27 -6.13 10.32
CA SER A 20 0.21 -6.68 11.67
C SER A 20 1.58 -7.18 12.11
N ASP A 21 2.28 -7.89 11.23
CA ASP A 21 3.61 -8.39 11.54
C ASP A 21 4.59 -7.23 11.74
N ALA A 22 4.50 -6.20 10.92
CA ALA A 22 5.38 -5.03 11.05
C ALA A 22 5.16 -4.32 12.38
N ARG A 23 3.90 -4.21 12.80
CA ARG A 23 3.57 -3.62 14.11
C ARG A 23 4.15 -4.45 15.24
N ALA A 24 4.02 -5.77 15.14
CA ALA A 24 4.53 -6.66 16.17
C ALA A 24 6.05 -6.61 16.28
N ILE A 25 6.72 -6.43 15.16
CA ILE A 25 8.18 -6.28 15.14
C ILE A 25 8.61 -4.93 15.73
N GLY A 26 7.77 -3.92 15.63
CA GLY A 26 8.06 -2.61 16.21
C GLY A 26 8.38 -1.53 15.20
N TYR A 27 8.07 -1.75 13.93
CA TYR A 27 8.25 -0.70 12.94
C TYR A 27 7.26 0.44 13.17
N ALA A 28 7.74 1.67 12.99
CA ALA A 28 6.91 2.85 13.22
C ALA A 28 6.01 3.16 12.03
N ALA A 29 6.44 2.80 10.82
CA ALA A 29 5.71 3.14 9.61
C ALA A 29 6.10 2.21 8.48
N MET A 30 5.27 2.18 7.45
CA MET A 30 5.55 1.47 6.21
C MET A 30 5.47 2.44 5.05
N GLN A 31 6.46 2.42 4.18
CA GLN A 31 6.48 3.23 2.97
C GLN A 31 6.54 2.31 1.76
N LEU A 32 5.88 2.72 0.69
CA LEU A 32 5.90 1.97 -0.56
C LEU A 32 5.75 2.92 -1.74
N ASP A 33 6.05 2.40 -2.93
CA ASP A 33 5.84 3.14 -4.15
C ASP A 33 4.96 2.31 -5.08
N THR A 34 4.20 2.99 -5.92
CA THR A 34 3.30 2.35 -6.88
C THR A 34 3.08 3.28 -8.05
N GLU A 35 2.47 2.76 -9.11
CA GLU A 35 2.22 3.52 -10.32
C GLU A 35 0.74 3.88 -10.42
N PRO A 36 0.42 5.05 -11.01
CA PRO A 36 -0.98 5.48 -11.09
C PRO A 36 -1.87 4.55 -11.92
N PHE A 37 -1.28 3.78 -12.86
CA PHE A 37 -2.09 2.85 -13.64
C PHE A 37 -2.49 1.61 -12.83
N LEU A 38 -1.92 1.40 -11.66
CA LEU A 38 -2.30 0.31 -10.76
C LEU A 38 -3.42 0.77 -9.85
N ARG A 39 -4.58 1.03 -10.45
CA ARG A 39 -5.70 1.66 -9.73
C ARG A 39 -6.22 0.82 -8.58
N SER A 40 -6.34 -0.49 -8.79
CA SER A 40 -6.83 -1.38 -7.73
C SER A 40 -5.91 -1.38 -6.54
N ALA A 41 -4.61 -1.39 -6.78
CA ALA A 41 -3.63 -1.35 -5.71
C ALA A 41 -3.70 -0.02 -4.96
N LEU A 42 -3.78 1.09 -5.69
CA LEU A 42 -3.92 2.41 -5.07
C LEU A 42 -5.15 2.49 -4.18
N LYS A 43 -6.27 2.01 -4.69
CA LYS A 43 -7.51 2.04 -3.93
C LYS A 43 -7.37 1.22 -2.65
N MET A 44 -6.75 0.06 -2.75
CA MET A 44 -6.52 -0.79 -1.60
C MET A 44 -5.63 -0.10 -0.57
N TYR A 45 -4.50 0.46 -1.01
CA TYR A 45 -3.58 1.13 -0.09
C TYR A 45 -4.25 2.31 0.62
N ARG A 46 -4.97 3.13 -0.13
CA ARG A 46 -5.66 4.27 0.46
C ARG A 46 -6.76 3.84 1.41
N GLY A 47 -7.44 2.74 1.08
CA GLY A 47 -8.44 2.16 1.97
C GLY A 47 -7.85 1.66 3.28
N LEU A 48 -6.57 1.29 3.28
CA LEU A 48 -5.88 0.86 4.49
C LEU A 48 -5.34 2.03 5.30
N GLY A 49 -5.38 3.24 4.74
CA GLY A 49 -4.92 4.42 5.45
C GLY A 49 -3.62 5.00 4.94
N PHE A 50 -3.05 4.43 3.88
CA PHE A 50 -1.84 5.00 3.28
C PHE A 50 -2.15 6.38 2.70
N TYR A 51 -1.19 7.29 2.83
CA TYR A 51 -1.34 8.65 2.32
C TYR A 51 -0.13 9.02 1.47
N ASP A 52 -0.35 9.97 0.58
CA ASP A 52 0.68 10.40 -0.36
C ASP A 52 1.76 11.19 0.37
N ILE A 53 3.02 10.91 0.01
CA ILE A 53 4.16 11.64 0.55
C ILE A 53 5.04 12.08 -0.61
N PRO A 54 5.96 13.03 -0.36
CA PRO A 54 6.93 13.42 -1.37
C PRO A 54 7.84 12.26 -1.75
N ARG A 55 8.40 12.35 -2.96
CA ARG A 55 9.35 11.35 -3.43
C ARG A 55 10.51 11.22 -2.46
N TYR A 56 10.79 10.00 -2.02
CA TYR A 56 11.87 9.74 -1.09
C TYR A 56 13.03 8.97 -1.71
N THR A 57 12.91 8.56 -2.97
CA THR A 57 13.98 7.88 -3.68
C THR A 57 13.81 8.13 -5.17
N ASP A 58 14.86 7.91 -5.94
CA ASP A 58 14.79 8.03 -7.38
C ASP A 58 13.97 6.91 -7.97
N SER A 59 13.22 7.24 -9.01
CA SER A 59 12.42 6.29 -9.73
C SER A 59 12.61 6.53 -11.22
N PRO A 60 12.63 5.48 -12.05
CA PRO A 60 12.73 5.66 -13.50
C PRO A 60 11.48 6.31 -14.09
N LEU A 61 10.38 6.36 -13.34
CA LEU A 61 9.13 6.94 -13.81
C LEU A 61 8.79 8.17 -12.98
N ASP A 62 8.54 9.28 -13.65
CA ASP A 62 8.15 10.52 -12.98
C ASP A 62 6.77 10.41 -12.33
N THR A 63 5.97 9.46 -12.80
CA THR A 63 4.60 9.28 -12.33
C THR A 63 4.49 8.46 -11.05
N THR A 64 5.59 7.90 -10.57
CA THR A 64 5.56 7.04 -9.39
C THR A 64 4.96 7.76 -8.18
N ILE A 65 4.03 7.10 -7.53
CA ILE A 65 3.34 7.62 -6.35
C ILE A 65 3.97 6.97 -5.12
N PHE A 66 4.31 7.81 -4.14
CA PHE A 66 4.91 7.36 -2.89
C PHE A 66 3.90 7.47 -1.76
N LEU A 67 3.74 6.41 -1.00
CA LEU A 67 2.72 6.33 0.04
C LEU A 67 3.36 5.90 1.36
N ARG A 68 2.73 6.30 2.45
CA ARG A 68 3.18 5.98 3.80
C ARG A 68 1.99 5.67 4.70
N LEU A 69 2.19 4.74 5.63
CA LEU A 69 1.22 4.42 6.67
C LEU A 69 1.94 4.37 8.01
N GLU A 70 1.42 5.12 8.98
CA GLU A 70 1.91 5.01 10.36
C GLU A 70 1.39 3.72 10.98
N LEU A 71 2.24 3.01 11.65
CA LEU A 71 1.88 1.72 12.25
C LEU A 71 1.62 1.82 13.79
#